data_b2e6cc2619e566ebc70f3848e8044e0b
#
_entry.id   b2e6cc2619e566ebc70f3848e8044e0b
#
_cell.length_a   1.000
_cell.length_b   1.000
_cell.length_c   1.000
_cell.angle_alpha   90.00
_cell.angle_beta   90.00
_cell.angle_gamma   90.00
#
_symmetry.space_group_name_H-M   'P 1'
#
loop_
_entity.id
_entity.type
_entity.pdbx_description
1 polymer ?
#
loop_
_entity_poly.entity_id
_entity_poly.type
_entity_poly.pdbx_seq_one_letter_code
_entity_poly.pdbx_strand_id
1 'polypeptide(L)'
;MIESQEKVKINDSHSAIEIQGLSKAFGDLYALKGLNLQVPKNSVFAFLGPNGAGKTTTIKLLLGLARPTSGGGTILGHDFLMENKMIRSRVGYMAQNQHYSENMTPRQILKFAGKFFYQGNCSQLDTKIERLLNLVDLDRKADRPTRGFSGGEKQRLGIAQALINDPELLILDEPAAGLDPQGREDVLDLMQELRSRSTIFYSTHILDDAQRISDRVAILNKGNLVACATLNELLAGAEGTVYSIILKGNPQRAEDLVTKQTWVNSLQTTKLNGRTQWLVSVNDDVMAEDELLRVILEDKSLSVCEFGIKKYELEEIFLKLVEDKRNDN
;
A
#
# COMPACT_ATOMS: atom_id res chain seq x y z
N MET A 1 -30.84 0.29 32.26
CA MET A 1 -29.46 0.69 32.27
C MET A 1 -29.03 0.82 30.82
N ILE A 2 -28.84 2.06 30.37
CA ILE A 2 -28.52 2.40 28.98
C ILE A 2 -27.03 2.55 28.97
N GLU A 3 -26.31 1.61 28.36
CA GLU A 3 -24.88 1.76 28.10
C GLU A 3 -24.71 2.81 27.01
N SER A 4 -24.18 3.95 27.42
CA SER A 4 -23.76 5.05 26.58
C SER A 4 -22.52 4.60 25.81
N GLN A 5 -22.68 4.32 24.51
CA GLN A 5 -21.58 4.23 23.58
C GLN A 5 -20.94 5.62 23.46
N GLU A 6 -19.78 5.80 24.07
CA GLU A 6 -18.92 6.96 23.84
C GLU A 6 -18.54 7.00 22.36
N LYS A 7 -19.14 7.94 21.64
CA LYS A 7 -18.65 8.37 20.32
C LYS A 7 -17.27 8.98 20.50
N VAL A 8 -16.23 8.23 20.20
CA VAL A 8 -14.89 8.76 20.06
C VAL A 8 -14.95 9.84 18.96
N LYS A 9 -14.92 11.10 19.38
CA LYS A 9 -14.69 12.24 18.48
C LYS A 9 -13.26 12.14 17.97
N ILE A 10 -13.07 11.55 16.80
CA ILE A 10 -11.79 11.54 16.10
C ILE A 10 -11.56 12.94 15.55
N ASN A 11 -10.46 13.53 15.91
CA ASN A 11 -10.05 14.88 15.55
C ASN A 11 -9.80 14.98 14.04
N ASP A 12 -10.64 15.72 13.33
CA ASP A 12 -10.86 15.76 11.87
C ASP A 12 -9.69 16.32 11.02
N SER A 13 -8.53 16.61 11.61
CA SER A 13 -7.48 17.37 10.90
C SER A 13 -6.39 16.53 10.22
N HIS A 14 -6.30 15.23 10.46
CA HIS A 14 -5.14 14.41 10.07
C HIS A 14 -5.41 13.32 9.02
N SER A 15 -6.67 12.97 8.72
CA SER A 15 -7.01 11.91 7.77
C SER A 15 -7.44 12.47 6.40
N ALA A 16 -6.97 11.82 5.33
CA ALA A 16 -7.42 12.08 3.96
C ALA A 16 -8.65 11.23 3.59
N ILE A 17 -8.73 10.00 4.13
CA ILE A 17 -9.88 9.09 3.97
C ILE A 17 -10.21 8.50 5.33
N GLU A 18 -11.50 8.47 5.67
CA GLU A 18 -12.04 7.76 6.80
C GLU A 18 -13.22 6.91 6.36
N ILE A 19 -13.20 5.62 6.69
CA ILE A 19 -14.22 4.64 6.33
C ILE A 19 -14.73 3.99 7.61
N GLN A 20 -16.06 3.88 7.76
CA GLN A 20 -16.71 3.28 8.93
C GLN A 20 -17.76 2.27 8.49
N GLY A 21 -17.51 0.99 8.78
CA GLY A 21 -18.42 -0.12 8.56
C GLY A 21 -18.87 -0.31 7.10
N LEU A 22 -18.02 0.09 6.13
CA LEU A 22 -18.37 0.12 4.71
C LEU A 22 -18.55 -1.29 4.15
N SER A 23 -19.75 -1.58 3.66
CA SER A 23 -20.12 -2.87 3.09
C SER A 23 -20.70 -2.71 1.68
N LYS A 24 -20.41 -3.69 0.81
CA LYS A 24 -21.01 -3.77 -0.51
C LYS A 24 -21.35 -5.20 -0.87
N ALA A 25 -22.63 -5.44 -1.11
CA ALA A 25 -23.15 -6.69 -1.64
C ALA A 25 -23.61 -6.52 -3.11
N PHE A 26 -23.45 -7.56 -3.90
CA PHE A 26 -24.02 -7.75 -5.23
C PHE A 26 -24.82 -9.05 -5.20
N GLY A 27 -26.14 -8.96 -5.04
CA GLY A 27 -26.97 -10.10 -4.68
C GLY A 27 -26.49 -10.72 -3.36
N ASP A 28 -26.23 -12.01 -3.34
CA ASP A 28 -25.74 -12.74 -2.15
C ASP A 28 -24.23 -12.63 -1.92
N LEU A 29 -23.48 -12.05 -2.88
CA LEU A 29 -22.03 -11.94 -2.80
C LEU A 29 -21.62 -10.61 -2.15
N TYR A 30 -20.97 -10.69 -0.99
CA TYR A 30 -20.35 -9.53 -0.36
C TYR A 30 -18.95 -9.27 -0.92
N ALA A 31 -18.81 -8.15 -1.64
CA ALA A 31 -17.51 -7.66 -2.11
C ALA A 31 -16.73 -6.91 -1.01
N LEU A 32 -17.45 -6.33 -0.03
CA LEU A 32 -16.87 -5.71 1.17
C LEU A 32 -17.75 -6.03 2.38
N LYS A 33 -17.13 -6.24 3.54
CA LYS A 33 -17.78 -6.72 4.76
C LYS A 33 -17.36 -5.85 5.95
N GLY A 34 -17.99 -4.68 6.11
CA GLY A 34 -17.79 -3.81 7.26
C GLY A 34 -16.39 -3.21 7.35
N LEU A 35 -15.82 -2.77 6.21
CA LEU A 35 -14.50 -2.16 6.16
C LEU A 35 -14.42 -0.91 7.03
N ASN A 36 -13.44 -0.88 7.96
CA ASN A 36 -13.02 0.30 8.69
C ASN A 36 -11.57 0.64 8.28
N LEU A 37 -11.32 1.89 7.85
CA LEU A 37 -10.01 2.29 7.35
C LEU A 37 -9.79 3.78 7.59
N GLN A 38 -8.54 4.13 7.97
CA GLN A 38 -8.08 5.51 8.04
C GLN A 38 -6.81 5.67 7.20
N VAL A 39 -6.80 6.67 6.32
CA VAL A 39 -5.65 7.03 5.49
C VAL A 39 -5.16 8.39 5.93
N PRO A 40 -3.94 8.50 6.51
CA PRO A 40 -3.37 9.79 6.92
C PRO A 40 -3.11 10.70 5.72
N LYS A 41 -3.20 12.02 5.92
CA LYS A 41 -2.72 13.00 4.93
C LYS A 41 -1.21 12.90 4.76
N ASN A 42 -0.72 13.34 3.62
CA ASN A 42 0.71 13.42 3.26
C ASN A 42 1.43 12.05 3.39
N SER A 43 0.73 10.96 3.05
CA SER A 43 1.27 9.61 3.06
C SER A 43 1.06 8.91 1.72
N VAL A 44 1.91 7.94 1.44
CA VAL A 44 1.70 6.95 0.38
C VAL A 44 1.10 5.71 1.04
N PHE A 45 -0.15 5.44 0.72
CA PHE A 45 -0.94 4.37 1.33
C PHE A 45 -1.26 3.28 0.31
N ALA A 46 -0.73 2.07 0.52
CA ALA A 46 -1.03 0.91 -0.30
C ALA A 46 -2.30 0.18 0.18
N PHE A 47 -3.22 -0.05 -0.72
CA PHE A 47 -4.39 -0.90 -0.52
C PHE A 47 -4.18 -2.22 -1.24
N LEU A 48 -3.61 -3.18 -0.52
CA LEU A 48 -3.07 -4.44 -1.03
C LEU A 48 -4.10 -5.56 -0.96
N GLY A 49 -4.06 -6.48 -1.93
CA GLY A 49 -4.87 -7.69 -1.90
C GLY A 49 -4.95 -8.38 -3.25
N PRO A 50 -5.32 -9.67 -3.29
CA PRO A 50 -5.47 -10.41 -4.54
C PRO A 50 -6.60 -9.85 -5.41
N ASN A 51 -6.67 -10.33 -6.65
CA ASN A 51 -7.78 -10.01 -7.53
C ASN A 51 -9.10 -10.51 -6.92
N GLY A 52 -10.14 -9.67 -6.98
CA GLY A 52 -11.42 -9.97 -6.34
C GLY A 52 -11.49 -9.70 -4.82
N ALA A 53 -10.42 -9.19 -4.19
CA ALA A 53 -10.43 -8.86 -2.76
C ALA A 53 -11.39 -7.73 -2.38
N GLY A 54 -11.80 -6.87 -3.34
CA GLY A 54 -12.71 -5.74 -3.11
C GLY A 54 -12.04 -4.36 -3.34
N LYS A 55 -10.77 -4.30 -3.77
CA LYS A 55 -9.99 -3.06 -3.93
C LYS A 55 -10.69 -2.03 -4.84
N THR A 56 -10.92 -2.37 -6.10
CA THR A 56 -11.61 -1.50 -7.08
C THR A 56 -13.03 -1.17 -6.63
N THR A 57 -13.73 -2.09 -5.94
CA THR A 57 -15.05 -1.82 -5.36
C THR A 57 -14.97 -0.73 -4.32
N THR A 58 -14.00 -0.79 -3.41
CA THR A 58 -13.75 0.25 -2.39
C THR A 58 -13.51 1.61 -3.06
N ILE A 59 -12.61 1.67 -4.05
CA ILE A 59 -12.31 2.90 -4.79
C ILE A 59 -13.58 3.48 -5.45
N LYS A 60 -14.41 2.65 -6.08
CA LYS A 60 -15.67 3.09 -6.70
C LYS A 60 -16.66 3.64 -5.69
N LEU A 61 -16.73 3.07 -4.48
CA LEU A 61 -17.59 3.57 -3.40
C LEU A 61 -17.11 4.94 -2.91
N LEU A 62 -15.81 5.08 -2.64
CA LEU A 62 -15.18 6.34 -2.21
C LEU A 62 -15.45 7.49 -3.19
N LEU A 63 -15.38 7.22 -4.49
CA LEU A 63 -15.60 8.21 -5.55
C LEU A 63 -17.09 8.46 -5.88
N GLY A 64 -18.01 7.77 -5.17
CA GLY A 64 -19.44 7.85 -5.47
C GLY A 64 -19.82 7.28 -6.84
N LEU A 65 -18.99 6.41 -7.41
CA LEU A 65 -19.26 5.68 -8.66
C LEU A 65 -20.11 4.42 -8.41
N ALA A 66 -20.23 4.01 -7.15
CA ALA A 66 -21.13 2.96 -6.68
C ALA A 66 -21.72 3.37 -5.34
N ARG A 67 -22.87 2.81 -4.99
CA ARG A 67 -23.51 3.03 -3.68
C ARG A 67 -23.18 1.86 -2.74
N PRO A 68 -22.80 2.12 -1.48
CA PRO A 68 -22.63 1.05 -0.50
C PRO A 68 -23.97 0.39 -0.14
N THR A 69 -23.88 -0.81 0.42
CA THR A 69 -25.02 -1.50 1.03
C THR A 69 -25.25 -0.99 2.45
N SER A 70 -24.16 -0.72 3.18
CA SER A 70 -24.18 -0.10 4.52
C SER A 70 -22.84 0.59 4.80
N GLY A 71 -22.80 1.38 5.88
CA GLY A 71 -21.62 2.15 6.27
C GLY A 71 -21.43 3.40 5.43
N GLY A 72 -20.33 4.11 5.69
CA GLY A 72 -20.02 5.37 5.03
C GLY A 72 -18.65 5.87 5.42
N GLY A 73 -18.43 7.18 5.26
CA GLY A 73 -17.16 7.81 5.64
C GLY A 73 -16.94 9.15 4.97
N THR A 74 -15.72 9.68 5.14
CA THR A 74 -15.35 10.98 4.60
C THR A 74 -14.08 10.91 3.76
N ILE A 75 -13.98 11.82 2.80
CA ILE A 75 -12.78 12.11 2.03
C ILE A 75 -12.47 13.59 2.19
N LEU A 76 -11.27 13.92 2.69
CA LEU A 76 -10.85 15.31 2.97
C LEU A 76 -11.88 16.07 3.82
N GLY A 77 -12.52 15.37 4.77
CA GLY A 77 -13.56 15.89 5.67
C GLY A 77 -14.97 15.97 5.05
N HIS A 78 -15.18 15.58 3.78
CA HIS A 78 -16.46 15.59 3.09
C HIS A 78 -17.09 14.18 3.04
N ASP A 79 -18.38 14.07 3.35
CA ASP A 79 -19.12 12.82 3.25
C ASP A 79 -19.20 12.33 1.78
N PHE A 80 -18.64 11.13 1.52
CA PHE A 80 -18.56 10.62 0.15
C PHE A 80 -19.90 10.10 -0.40
N LEU A 81 -20.96 10.05 0.39
CA LEU A 81 -22.30 9.73 -0.07
C LEU A 81 -23.09 11.00 -0.51
N MET A 82 -22.82 12.10 0.17
CA MET A 82 -23.61 13.33 0.02
C MET A 82 -22.88 14.43 -0.72
N GLU A 83 -21.54 14.54 -0.57
CA GLU A 83 -20.74 15.68 -1.03
C GLU A 83 -19.81 15.34 -2.21
N ASN A 84 -20.21 14.44 -3.07
CA ASN A 84 -19.39 13.94 -4.20
C ASN A 84 -18.78 15.04 -5.08
N LYS A 85 -19.47 16.17 -5.27
CA LYS A 85 -18.97 17.27 -6.12
C LYS A 85 -17.73 17.92 -5.49
N MET A 86 -17.78 18.16 -4.16
CA MET A 86 -16.66 18.75 -3.41
C MET A 86 -15.45 17.81 -3.42
N ILE A 87 -15.69 16.52 -3.21
CA ILE A 87 -14.65 15.49 -3.25
C ILE A 87 -13.99 15.45 -4.62
N ARG A 88 -14.77 15.37 -5.71
CA ARG A 88 -14.20 15.26 -7.08
C ARG A 88 -13.42 16.48 -7.51
N SER A 89 -13.66 17.66 -6.95
CA SER A 89 -12.86 18.85 -7.24
C SER A 89 -11.47 18.83 -6.61
N ARG A 90 -11.26 18.00 -5.55
CA ARG A 90 -10.02 17.92 -4.76
C ARG A 90 -9.31 16.59 -4.88
N VAL A 91 -9.90 15.61 -5.56
CA VAL A 91 -9.37 14.25 -5.74
C VAL A 91 -9.00 14.06 -7.21
N GLY A 92 -7.83 13.49 -7.44
CA GLY A 92 -7.43 12.92 -8.73
C GLY A 92 -7.67 11.43 -8.75
N TYR A 93 -8.18 10.91 -9.85
CA TYR A 93 -8.45 9.48 -9.99
C TYR A 93 -7.90 8.91 -11.28
N MET A 94 -7.20 7.80 -11.16
CA MET A 94 -6.78 6.97 -12.28
C MET A 94 -7.41 5.58 -12.15
N ALA A 95 -8.21 5.19 -13.14
CA ALA A 95 -8.82 3.86 -13.20
C ALA A 95 -7.79 2.79 -13.61
N GLN A 96 -8.04 1.53 -13.28
CA GLN A 96 -7.18 0.40 -13.62
C GLN A 96 -6.94 0.25 -15.14
N ASN A 97 -8.00 0.38 -15.94
CA ASN A 97 -7.93 0.28 -17.40
C ASN A 97 -8.18 1.64 -18.03
N GLN A 98 -7.14 2.21 -18.64
CA GLN A 98 -7.22 3.48 -19.34
C GLN A 98 -7.72 3.28 -20.77
N HIS A 99 -8.85 3.88 -21.09
CA HIS A 99 -9.40 3.89 -22.44
C HIS A 99 -9.39 5.30 -23.01
N TYR A 100 -8.48 5.56 -23.91
CA TYR A 100 -8.39 6.82 -24.64
C TYR A 100 -8.89 6.65 -26.07
N SER A 101 -9.45 7.72 -26.63
CA SER A 101 -9.71 7.76 -28.06
C SER A 101 -8.38 7.69 -28.81
N GLU A 102 -8.20 6.68 -29.63
CA GLU A 102 -6.93 6.40 -30.32
C GLU A 102 -6.43 7.57 -31.18
N ASN A 103 -7.34 8.43 -31.65
CA ASN A 103 -7.03 9.57 -32.50
C ASN A 103 -6.70 10.84 -31.71
N MET A 104 -6.91 10.86 -30.39
CA MET A 104 -6.57 12.01 -29.56
C MET A 104 -5.12 11.96 -29.12
N THR A 105 -4.51 13.15 -29.02
CA THR A 105 -3.16 13.30 -28.48
C THR A 105 -3.21 13.49 -26.96
N PRO A 106 -2.10 13.21 -26.21
CA PRO A 106 -2.00 13.51 -24.77
C PRO A 106 -2.44 14.93 -24.42
N ARG A 107 -1.98 15.92 -25.17
CA ARG A 107 -2.36 17.33 -25.02
C ARG A 107 -3.88 17.53 -25.13
N GLN A 108 -4.50 16.93 -26.10
CA GLN A 108 -5.95 17.03 -26.31
C GLN A 108 -6.73 16.35 -25.18
N ILE A 109 -6.25 15.20 -24.68
CA ILE A 109 -6.87 14.48 -23.57
C ILE A 109 -6.79 15.31 -22.29
N LEU A 110 -5.60 15.84 -21.97
CA LEU A 110 -5.42 16.70 -20.79
C LEU A 110 -6.21 18.00 -20.91
N LYS A 111 -6.27 18.60 -22.10
CA LYS A 111 -7.08 19.81 -22.36
C LYS A 111 -8.57 19.55 -22.18
N PHE A 112 -9.04 18.39 -22.63
CA PHE A 112 -10.43 17.98 -22.43
C PHE A 112 -10.74 17.77 -20.93
N ALA A 113 -9.90 17.06 -20.19
CA ALA A 113 -10.06 16.85 -18.76
C ALA A 113 -10.00 18.17 -17.97
N GLY A 114 -9.04 19.04 -18.31
CA GLY A 114 -8.87 20.34 -17.65
C GLY A 114 -10.05 21.30 -17.78
N LYS A 115 -10.83 21.21 -18.87
CA LYS A 115 -12.03 22.05 -19.05
C LYS A 115 -13.10 21.87 -17.98
N PHE A 116 -13.10 20.75 -17.24
CA PHE A 116 -14.03 20.55 -16.13
C PHE A 116 -13.64 21.32 -14.87
N PHE A 117 -12.38 21.75 -14.76
CA PHE A 117 -11.83 22.42 -13.57
C PHE A 117 -11.45 23.88 -13.84
N TYR A 118 -10.97 24.20 -15.05
CA TYR A 118 -10.52 25.54 -15.42
C TYR A 118 -11.60 26.27 -16.21
N GLN A 119 -12.23 27.28 -15.57
CA GLN A 119 -13.21 28.14 -16.21
C GLN A 119 -12.55 29.46 -16.63
N GLY A 120 -12.46 29.70 -17.94
CA GLY A 120 -12.17 31.01 -18.52
C GLY A 120 -10.73 31.32 -18.94
N ASN A 121 -9.69 30.82 -18.29
CA ASN A 121 -8.31 31.16 -18.66
C ASN A 121 -7.56 29.98 -19.33
N CYS A 122 -7.63 29.95 -20.67
CA CYS A 122 -6.99 28.89 -21.47
C CYS A 122 -5.46 28.86 -21.30
N SER A 123 -4.80 30.01 -21.07
CA SER A 123 -3.33 30.05 -20.95
C SER A 123 -2.79 29.38 -19.69
N GLN A 124 -3.51 29.46 -18.58
CA GLN A 124 -3.14 28.76 -17.35
C GLN A 124 -3.27 27.24 -17.52
N LEU A 125 -4.33 26.77 -18.16
CA LEU A 125 -4.52 25.37 -18.46
C LEU A 125 -3.43 24.85 -19.41
N ASP A 126 -3.10 25.58 -20.47
CA ASP A 126 -2.07 25.19 -21.43
C ASP A 126 -0.69 25.10 -20.73
N THR A 127 -0.34 26.06 -19.87
CA THR A 127 0.88 26.00 -19.05
C THR A 127 0.89 24.78 -18.11
N LYS A 128 -0.25 24.46 -17.51
CA LYS A 128 -0.40 23.28 -16.64
C LYS A 128 -0.20 21.99 -17.43
N ILE A 129 -0.76 21.89 -18.62
CA ILE A 129 -0.63 20.73 -19.49
C ILE A 129 0.84 20.49 -19.85
N GLU A 130 1.60 21.53 -20.23
CA GLU A 130 3.02 21.39 -20.53
C GLU A 130 3.80 20.84 -19.31
N ARG A 131 3.54 21.38 -18.11
CA ARG A 131 4.18 20.89 -16.87
C ARG A 131 3.85 19.43 -16.60
N LEU A 132 2.59 19.02 -16.80
CA LEU A 132 2.18 17.63 -16.57
C LEU A 132 2.77 16.69 -17.60
N LEU A 133 2.83 17.07 -18.88
CA LEU A 133 3.45 16.27 -19.93
C LEU A 133 4.96 16.05 -19.67
N ASN A 134 5.65 17.10 -19.23
CA ASN A 134 7.06 16.97 -18.81
C ASN A 134 7.21 16.07 -17.57
N LEU A 135 6.35 16.24 -16.56
CA LEU A 135 6.40 15.45 -15.31
C LEU A 135 6.26 13.95 -15.57
N VAL A 136 5.46 13.56 -16.56
CA VAL A 136 5.22 12.14 -16.89
C VAL A 136 6.03 11.65 -18.09
N ASP A 137 7.04 12.41 -18.54
CA ASP A 137 7.90 12.09 -19.68
C ASP A 137 7.11 11.76 -20.97
N LEU A 138 6.13 12.62 -21.28
CA LEU A 138 5.32 12.55 -22.50
C LEU A 138 5.40 13.84 -23.34
N ASP A 139 6.30 14.77 -23.03
CA ASP A 139 6.49 16.05 -23.73
C ASP A 139 6.78 15.83 -25.22
N ARG A 140 7.70 14.91 -25.55
CA ARG A 140 8.07 14.55 -26.92
C ARG A 140 6.97 13.85 -27.71
N LYS A 141 5.96 13.34 -27.02
CA LYS A 141 4.80 12.63 -27.58
C LYS A 141 3.49 13.39 -27.38
N ALA A 142 3.57 14.63 -26.90
CA ALA A 142 2.42 15.49 -26.55
C ALA A 142 1.39 15.63 -27.67
N ASP A 143 1.85 15.68 -28.91
CA ASP A 143 1.02 15.89 -30.11
C ASP A 143 0.95 14.64 -31.00
N ARG A 144 1.44 13.48 -30.53
CA ARG A 144 1.29 12.19 -31.21
C ARG A 144 0.00 11.50 -30.73
N PRO A 145 -0.84 10.97 -31.65
CA PRO A 145 -2.04 10.21 -31.27
C PRO A 145 -1.70 9.03 -30.35
N THR A 146 -2.59 8.76 -29.38
CA THR A 146 -2.39 7.69 -28.38
C THR A 146 -2.48 6.28 -28.98
N ARG A 147 -2.88 6.16 -30.22
CA ARG A 147 -2.79 4.93 -31.00
C ARG A 147 -1.34 4.44 -31.04
N GLY A 148 -1.09 3.29 -30.47
CA GLY A 148 0.26 2.73 -30.39
C GLY A 148 1.07 3.16 -29.17
N PHE A 149 0.45 3.80 -28.17
CA PHE A 149 1.07 3.99 -26.88
C PHE A 149 1.25 2.64 -26.16
N SER A 150 2.42 2.48 -25.53
CA SER A 150 2.67 1.34 -24.64
C SER A 150 1.77 1.40 -23.41
N GLY A 151 1.68 0.30 -22.67
CA GLY A 151 0.97 0.28 -21.38
C GLY A 151 1.49 1.35 -20.41
N GLY A 152 2.82 1.49 -20.27
CA GLY A 152 3.44 2.50 -19.42
C GLY A 152 3.12 3.93 -19.83
N GLU A 153 3.14 4.25 -21.14
CA GLU A 153 2.76 5.55 -21.65
C GLU A 153 1.30 5.89 -21.34
N LYS A 154 0.39 4.92 -21.46
CA LYS A 154 -1.03 5.09 -21.08
C LYS A 154 -1.20 5.32 -19.58
N GLN A 155 -0.46 4.58 -18.75
CA GLN A 155 -0.49 4.75 -17.29
C GLN A 155 0.04 6.14 -16.89
N ARG A 156 1.19 6.56 -17.42
CA ARG A 156 1.73 7.91 -17.16
C ARG A 156 0.77 9.00 -17.62
N LEU A 157 0.13 8.86 -18.76
CA LEU A 157 -0.93 9.79 -19.20
C LEU A 157 -2.12 9.79 -18.24
N GLY A 158 -2.50 8.63 -17.68
CA GLY A 158 -3.56 8.51 -16.68
C GLY A 158 -3.22 9.26 -15.39
N ILE A 159 -1.97 9.16 -14.95
CA ILE A 159 -1.49 9.93 -13.79
C ILE A 159 -1.51 11.44 -14.10
N ALA A 160 -1.02 11.85 -15.27
CA ALA A 160 -1.10 13.27 -15.68
C ALA A 160 -2.53 13.78 -15.72
N GLN A 161 -3.47 12.99 -16.22
CA GLN A 161 -4.89 13.34 -16.23
C GLN A 161 -5.46 13.45 -14.80
N ALA A 162 -5.08 12.56 -13.91
CA ALA A 162 -5.50 12.61 -12.51
C ALA A 162 -4.93 13.81 -11.74
N LEU A 163 -3.81 14.38 -12.20
CA LEU A 163 -3.16 15.56 -11.62
C LEU A 163 -3.66 16.89 -12.16
N ILE A 164 -4.60 16.88 -13.10
CA ILE A 164 -4.98 18.10 -13.84
C ILE A 164 -5.57 19.20 -12.94
N ASN A 165 -6.25 18.80 -11.85
CA ASN A 165 -6.92 19.71 -10.90
C ASN A 165 -6.10 20.02 -9.64
N ASP A 166 -4.79 19.72 -9.61
CA ASP A 166 -3.91 19.84 -8.42
C ASP A 166 -4.52 19.18 -7.18
N PRO A 167 -4.77 17.86 -7.21
CA PRO A 167 -5.51 17.18 -6.16
C PRO A 167 -4.74 17.11 -4.84
N GLU A 168 -5.46 17.24 -3.72
CA GLU A 168 -4.94 16.97 -2.38
C GLU A 168 -4.82 15.47 -2.09
N LEU A 169 -5.66 14.66 -2.77
CA LEU A 169 -5.66 13.21 -2.69
C LEU A 169 -5.65 12.61 -4.09
N LEU A 170 -4.69 11.74 -4.36
CA LEU A 170 -4.57 10.99 -5.60
C LEU A 170 -4.97 9.53 -5.33
N ILE A 171 -6.00 9.05 -6.02
CA ILE A 171 -6.47 7.66 -5.95
C ILE A 171 -6.09 6.95 -7.24
N LEU A 172 -5.24 5.92 -7.15
CA LEU A 172 -4.73 5.18 -8.29
C LEU A 172 -5.13 3.70 -8.19
N ASP A 173 -5.87 3.20 -9.16
CA ASP A 173 -6.31 1.81 -9.19
C ASP A 173 -5.34 0.98 -10.05
N GLU A 174 -4.48 0.16 -9.40
CA GLU A 174 -3.47 -0.71 -10.03
C GLU A 174 -2.52 0.06 -10.99
N PRO A 175 -1.84 1.14 -10.54
CA PRO A 175 -1.09 2.05 -11.43
C PRO A 175 0.07 1.41 -12.17
N ALA A 176 0.69 0.38 -11.62
CA ALA A 176 1.87 -0.29 -12.19
C ALA A 176 1.55 -1.69 -12.75
N ALA A 177 0.28 -2.11 -12.73
CA ALA A 177 -0.10 -3.46 -13.18
C ALA A 177 0.06 -3.64 -14.69
N GLY A 178 0.60 -4.81 -15.08
CA GLY A 178 0.73 -5.18 -16.50
C GLY A 178 1.82 -4.44 -17.27
N LEU A 179 2.68 -3.70 -16.57
CA LEU A 179 3.84 -3.04 -17.15
C LEU A 179 5.05 -3.96 -17.16
N ASP A 180 5.96 -3.72 -18.10
CA ASP A 180 7.30 -4.26 -18.06
C ASP A 180 8.10 -3.69 -16.87
N PRO A 181 9.22 -4.31 -16.48
CA PRO A 181 9.97 -3.89 -15.29
C PRO A 181 10.36 -2.40 -15.30
N GLN A 182 10.81 -1.87 -16.44
CA GLN A 182 11.21 -0.48 -16.55
C GLN A 182 10.01 0.48 -16.42
N GLY A 183 8.92 0.21 -17.14
CA GLY A 183 7.70 1.03 -17.05
C GLY A 183 7.07 1.01 -15.65
N ARG A 184 7.21 -0.12 -14.93
CA ARG A 184 6.80 -0.24 -13.54
C ARG A 184 7.64 0.66 -12.64
N GLU A 185 8.97 0.63 -12.78
CA GLU A 185 9.87 1.51 -12.03
C GLU A 185 9.56 2.99 -12.28
N ASP A 186 9.42 3.37 -13.55
CA ASP A 186 9.10 4.76 -13.94
C ASP A 186 7.81 5.26 -13.25
N VAL A 187 6.78 4.42 -13.15
CA VAL A 187 5.52 4.79 -12.49
C VAL A 187 5.68 4.89 -10.97
N LEU A 188 6.42 3.98 -10.34
CA LEU A 188 6.66 4.02 -8.90
C LEU A 188 7.51 5.23 -8.49
N ASP A 189 8.54 5.57 -9.27
CA ASP A 189 9.37 6.75 -9.04
C ASP A 189 8.56 8.05 -9.19
N LEU A 190 7.70 8.11 -10.20
CA LEU A 190 6.76 9.22 -10.37
C LEU A 190 5.83 9.36 -9.15
N MET A 191 5.30 8.26 -8.62
CA MET A 191 4.48 8.29 -7.41
C MET A 191 5.26 8.79 -6.19
N GLN A 192 6.52 8.41 -6.04
CA GLN A 192 7.38 8.93 -4.98
C GLN A 192 7.63 10.45 -5.10
N GLU A 193 7.82 10.96 -6.31
CA GLU A 193 7.95 12.41 -6.53
C GLU A 193 6.67 13.17 -6.13
N LEU A 194 5.51 12.61 -6.44
CA LEU A 194 4.21 13.19 -6.13
C LEU A 194 3.87 13.22 -4.63
N ARG A 195 4.54 12.41 -3.81
CA ARG A 195 4.35 12.32 -2.35
C ARG A 195 4.42 13.67 -1.64
N SER A 196 5.27 14.58 -2.10
CA SER A 196 5.44 15.90 -1.49
C SER A 196 4.27 16.86 -1.77
N ARG A 197 3.38 16.52 -2.71
CA ARG A 197 2.31 17.40 -3.20
C ARG A 197 0.91 16.90 -2.89
N SER A 198 0.74 15.58 -2.77
CA SER A 198 -0.57 14.95 -2.59
C SER A 198 -0.46 13.74 -1.67
N THR A 199 -1.53 13.46 -0.93
CA THR A 199 -1.71 12.13 -0.35
C THR A 199 -1.97 11.13 -1.47
N ILE A 200 -1.31 9.97 -1.45
CA ILE A 200 -1.48 8.95 -2.48
C ILE A 200 -2.13 7.71 -1.85
N PHE A 201 -3.31 7.35 -2.33
CA PHE A 201 -3.97 6.09 -2.03
C PHE A 201 -4.00 5.24 -3.30
N TYR A 202 -3.33 4.10 -3.29
CA TYR A 202 -3.31 3.25 -4.48
C TYR A 202 -3.60 1.80 -4.17
N SER A 203 -4.29 1.13 -5.10
CA SER A 203 -4.49 -0.30 -5.03
C SER A 203 -3.37 -1.04 -5.75
N THR A 204 -2.97 -2.19 -5.21
CA THR A 204 -2.05 -3.10 -5.89
C THR A 204 -2.27 -4.54 -5.41
N HIS A 205 -1.88 -5.50 -6.23
CA HIS A 205 -1.72 -6.90 -5.83
C HIS A 205 -0.23 -7.30 -5.78
N ILE A 206 0.67 -6.36 -6.07
CA ILE A 206 2.11 -6.57 -6.13
C ILE A 206 2.72 -6.09 -4.82
N LEU A 207 3.22 -7.03 -4.04
CA LEU A 207 3.75 -6.79 -2.69
C LEU A 207 5.02 -5.93 -2.71
N ASP A 208 5.91 -6.17 -3.68
CA ASP A 208 7.15 -5.42 -3.85
C ASP A 208 6.90 -3.92 -4.09
N ASP A 209 5.84 -3.57 -4.87
CA ASP A 209 5.47 -2.16 -5.08
C ASP A 209 5.09 -1.51 -3.76
N ALA A 210 4.26 -2.21 -2.96
CA ALA A 210 3.84 -1.71 -1.67
C ALA A 210 5.04 -1.55 -0.72
N GLN A 211 5.95 -2.51 -0.69
CA GLN A 211 7.14 -2.47 0.15
C GLN A 211 8.11 -1.36 -0.25
N ARG A 212 8.19 -1.03 -1.54
CA ARG A 212 9.13 -0.03 -2.07
C ARG A 212 8.73 1.41 -1.76
N ILE A 213 7.44 1.77 -1.90
CA ILE A 213 7.04 3.17 -1.90
C ILE A 213 6.09 3.58 -0.78
N SER A 214 5.48 2.63 -0.05
CA SER A 214 4.41 2.93 0.89
C SER A 214 4.91 3.25 2.30
N ASP A 215 4.23 4.18 2.96
CA ASP A 215 4.40 4.44 4.40
C ASP A 215 3.55 3.48 5.22
N ARG A 216 2.34 3.20 4.72
CA ARG A 216 1.34 2.35 5.36
C ARG A 216 0.69 1.41 4.34
N VAL A 217 0.29 0.26 4.84
CA VAL A 217 -0.33 -0.79 4.02
C VAL A 217 -1.59 -1.29 4.71
N ALA A 218 -2.68 -1.38 3.96
CA ALA A 218 -3.87 -2.14 4.36
C ALA A 218 -4.00 -3.37 3.47
N ILE A 219 -4.13 -4.53 4.08
CA ILE A 219 -4.27 -5.82 3.40
C ILE A 219 -5.74 -6.22 3.39
N LEU A 220 -6.30 -6.37 2.20
CA LEU A 220 -7.68 -6.79 1.98
C LEU A 220 -7.72 -8.22 1.42
N ASN A 221 -8.56 -9.08 2.00
CA ASN A 221 -8.80 -10.42 1.49
C ASN A 221 -10.29 -10.78 1.57
N LYS A 222 -10.89 -11.22 0.45
CA LYS A 222 -12.30 -11.64 0.34
C LYS A 222 -13.30 -10.64 0.98
N GLY A 223 -13.04 -9.35 0.80
CA GLY A 223 -13.87 -8.26 1.31
C GLY A 223 -13.63 -7.87 2.77
N ASN A 224 -12.70 -8.52 3.46
CA ASN A 224 -12.34 -8.22 4.85
C ASN A 224 -10.98 -7.51 4.91
N LEU A 225 -10.85 -6.54 5.81
CA LEU A 225 -9.55 -5.99 6.21
C LEU A 225 -8.82 -7.03 7.07
N VAL A 226 -7.65 -7.47 6.63
CA VAL A 226 -6.83 -8.46 7.32
C VAL A 226 -5.84 -7.79 8.26
N ALA A 227 -5.18 -6.75 7.77
CA ALA A 227 -4.21 -5.94 8.53
C ALA A 227 -4.20 -4.50 8.00
N CYS A 228 -3.85 -3.55 8.87
CA CYS A 228 -3.58 -2.15 8.50
C CYS A 228 -2.56 -1.59 9.48
N ALA A 229 -1.34 -1.30 9.00
CA ALA A 229 -0.24 -0.79 9.82
C ALA A 229 0.75 0.00 8.97
N THR A 230 1.74 0.62 9.59
CA THR A 230 2.91 1.14 8.88
C THR A 230 3.69 -0.02 8.26
N LEU A 231 4.42 0.25 7.19
CA LEU A 231 5.25 -0.77 6.57
C LEU A 231 6.27 -1.34 7.57
N ASN A 232 6.88 -0.47 8.38
CA ASN A 232 7.86 -0.90 9.39
C ASN A 232 7.24 -1.82 10.45
N GLU A 233 6.03 -1.51 10.96
CA GLU A 233 5.30 -2.37 11.90
C GLU A 233 4.99 -3.75 11.30
N LEU A 234 4.61 -3.81 10.02
CA LEU A 234 4.37 -5.06 9.33
C LEU A 234 5.67 -5.88 9.18
N LEU A 235 6.76 -5.22 8.76
CA LEU A 235 8.05 -5.88 8.51
C LEU A 235 8.79 -6.28 9.81
N ALA A 236 8.47 -5.64 10.94
CA ALA A 236 8.97 -6.07 12.26
C ALA A 236 8.33 -7.40 12.71
N GLY A 237 7.19 -7.78 12.15
CA GLY A 237 6.45 -8.98 12.51
C GLY A 237 5.66 -8.83 13.81
N ALA A 238 4.73 -9.76 14.04
CA ALA A 238 3.90 -9.78 15.25
C ALA A 238 4.66 -10.25 16.51
N GLU A 239 5.85 -10.84 16.36
CA GLU A 239 6.62 -11.49 17.41
C GLU A 239 7.79 -10.63 17.95
N GLY A 240 7.87 -9.35 17.61
CA GLY A 240 9.02 -8.49 17.94
C GLY A 240 10.21 -8.70 17.00
N THR A 241 11.40 -8.25 17.42
CA THR A 241 12.62 -8.43 16.64
C THR A 241 13.01 -9.90 16.58
N VAL A 242 13.27 -10.39 15.37
CA VAL A 242 13.72 -11.77 15.13
C VAL A 242 15.14 -11.75 14.53
N TYR A 243 16.06 -12.45 15.16
CA TYR A 243 17.40 -12.65 14.61
C TYR A 243 17.44 -13.91 13.75
N SER A 244 18.01 -13.81 12.56
CA SER A 244 18.34 -14.94 11.68
C SER A 244 19.81 -15.26 11.81
N ILE A 245 20.13 -16.51 12.18
CA ILE A 245 21.49 -16.94 12.46
C ILE A 245 21.74 -18.24 11.72
N ILE A 246 22.80 -18.31 10.92
CA ILE A 246 23.21 -19.54 10.23
C ILE A 246 24.45 -20.09 10.90
N LEU A 247 24.33 -21.32 11.40
CA LEU A 247 25.34 -22.03 12.18
C LEU A 247 25.86 -23.22 11.41
N LYS A 248 27.15 -23.54 11.63
CA LYS A 248 27.80 -24.79 11.22
C LYS A 248 28.30 -25.51 12.48
N GLY A 249 28.02 -26.79 12.59
CA GLY A 249 28.34 -27.62 13.75
C GLY A 249 27.07 -28.17 14.41
N ASN A 250 27.23 -28.75 15.63
CA ASN A 250 26.07 -29.23 16.40
C ASN A 250 25.59 -28.13 17.37
N PRO A 251 24.42 -27.54 17.16
CA PRO A 251 23.97 -26.36 17.90
C PRO A 251 23.31 -26.67 19.25
N GLN A 252 23.17 -27.92 19.65
CA GLN A 252 22.37 -28.36 20.81
C GLN A 252 22.72 -27.62 22.11
N ARG A 253 24.03 -27.48 22.41
CA ARG A 253 24.48 -26.79 23.62
C ARG A 253 24.19 -25.30 23.60
N ALA A 254 24.40 -24.64 22.47
CA ALA A 254 24.11 -23.24 22.33
C ALA A 254 22.59 -22.98 22.34
N GLU A 255 21.77 -23.90 21.80
CA GLU A 255 20.33 -23.87 21.88
C GLU A 255 19.83 -23.86 23.33
N ASP A 256 20.39 -24.73 24.17
CA ASP A 256 20.09 -24.77 25.62
C ASP A 256 20.49 -23.47 26.34
N LEU A 257 21.54 -22.80 25.90
CA LEU A 257 22.00 -21.54 26.49
C LEU A 257 21.12 -20.36 26.06
N VAL A 258 20.77 -20.25 24.80
CA VAL A 258 19.95 -19.19 24.24
C VAL A 258 18.52 -19.27 24.76
N THR A 259 17.93 -20.47 24.82
CA THR A 259 16.53 -20.64 25.28
C THR A 259 16.33 -20.34 26.78
N LYS A 260 17.41 -20.35 27.56
CA LYS A 260 17.37 -19.99 29.00
C LYS A 260 17.39 -18.48 29.25
N GLN A 261 17.67 -17.69 28.24
CA GLN A 261 17.72 -16.24 28.39
C GLN A 261 16.30 -15.64 28.53
N THR A 262 16.11 -14.77 29.50
CA THR A 262 14.80 -14.16 29.80
C THR A 262 14.30 -13.21 28.71
N TRP A 263 15.21 -12.71 27.89
CA TRP A 263 14.91 -11.81 26.77
C TRP A 263 14.65 -12.57 25.44
N VAL A 264 14.71 -13.91 25.43
CA VAL A 264 14.35 -14.74 24.29
C VAL A 264 12.91 -15.24 24.45
N ASN A 265 12.06 -14.93 23.46
CA ASN A 265 10.67 -15.42 23.41
C ASN A 265 10.56 -16.80 22.83
N SER A 266 11.20 -17.02 21.68
CA SER A 266 11.15 -18.30 20.97
C SER A 266 12.40 -18.52 20.13
N LEU A 267 12.73 -19.78 19.89
CA LEU A 267 13.79 -20.21 19.01
C LEU A 267 13.24 -21.29 18.07
N GLN A 268 13.30 -21.02 16.77
CA GLN A 268 12.93 -21.97 15.72
C GLN A 268 14.19 -22.44 14.99
N THR A 269 14.32 -23.75 14.83
CA THR A 269 15.50 -24.39 14.22
C THR A 269 15.10 -25.04 12.88
N THR A 270 15.81 -24.73 11.81
CA THR A 270 15.64 -25.35 10.49
C THR A 270 16.99 -25.86 9.96
N LYS A 271 17.02 -27.05 9.37
CA LYS A 271 18.23 -27.60 8.74
C LYS A 271 18.30 -27.20 7.26
N LEU A 272 19.42 -26.60 6.85
CA LEU A 272 19.68 -26.13 5.49
C LEU A 272 21.03 -26.67 4.99
N ASN A 273 21.02 -27.63 4.08
CA ASN A 273 22.22 -28.11 3.37
C ASN A 273 23.48 -28.31 4.28
N GLY A 274 23.33 -29.01 5.41
CA GLY A 274 24.42 -29.25 6.35
C GLY A 274 24.76 -28.10 7.29
N ARG A 275 23.96 -27.05 7.29
CA ARG A 275 23.95 -25.91 8.24
C ARG A 275 22.66 -25.92 9.03
N THR A 276 22.62 -25.19 10.12
CA THR A 276 21.42 -24.98 10.93
C THR A 276 21.07 -23.48 10.90
N GLN A 277 19.87 -23.16 10.50
CA GLN A 277 19.34 -21.81 10.63
C GLN A 277 18.51 -21.72 11.90
N TRP A 278 18.76 -20.69 12.68
CA TRP A 278 17.96 -20.28 13.81
C TRP A 278 17.20 -19.00 13.49
N LEU A 279 15.96 -18.95 13.94
CA LEU A 279 15.16 -17.73 14.07
C LEU A 279 14.89 -17.53 15.56
N VAL A 280 15.51 -16.50 16.13
CA VAL A 280 15.41 -16.19 17.57
C VAL A 280 14.56 -14.93 17.72
N SER A 281 13.35 -15.07 18.26
CA SER A 281 12.49 -13.95 18.62
C SER A 281 12.86 -13.45 20.00
N VAL A 282 12.98 -12.13 20.15
CA VAL A 282 13.42 -11.48 21.39
C VAL A 282 12.41 -10.43 21.84
N ASN A 283 12.37 -10.16 23.17
CA ASN A 283 11.53 -9.13 23.78
C ASN A 283 12.32 -7.91 24.30
N ASP A 284 13.66 -7.98 24.24
CA ASP A 284 14.57 -6.90 24.60
C ASP A 284 15.68 -6.81 23.54
N ASP A 285 15.54 -5.82 22.64
CA ASP A 285 16.45 -5.63 21.52
C ASP A 285 17.86 -5.25 21.97
N VAL A 286 17.98 -4.44 23.03
CA VAL A 286 19.27 -3.98 23.53
C VAL A 286 20.08 -5.14 24.10
N MET A 287 19.43 -5.99 24.92
CA MET A 287 20.07 -7.18 25.46
C MET A 287 20.43 -8.19 24.38
N ALA A 288 19.57 -8.33 23.36
CA ALA A 288 19.83 -9.26 22.26
C ALA A 288 21.00 -8.79 21.38
N GLU A 289 21.11 -7.50 21.06
CA GLU A 289 22.23 -6.95 20.31
C GLU A 289 23.58 -7.17 21.04
N ASP A 290 23.60 -6.97 22.34
CA ASP A 290 24.82 -7.11 23.13
C ASP A 290 25.20 -8.57 23.43
N GLU A 291 24.24 -9.43 23.73
CA GLU A 291 24.53 -10.72 24.34
C GLU A 291 24.24 -11.94 23.44
N LEU A 292 23.32 -11.87 22.47
CA LEU A 292 22.90 -13.05 21.71
C LEU A 292 24.07 -13.76 21.00
N LEU A 293 24.91 -12.97 20.31
CA LEU A 293 26.06 -13.56 19.62
C LEU A 293 27.11 -14.11 20.61
N ARG A 294 27.31 -13.46 21.77
CA ARG A 294 28.24 -13.92 22.80
C ARG A 294 27.82 -15.26 23.40
N VAL A 295 26.53 -15.36 23.75
CA VAL A 295 25.96 -16.62 24.28
C VAL A 295 26.13 -17.79 23.31
N ILE A 296 25.90 -17.53 22.00
CA ILE A 296 26.09 -18.57 20.97
C ILE A 296 27.57 -19.01 20.88
N LEU A 297 28.49 -18.04 20.94
CA LEU A 297 29.94 -18.28 20.82
C LEU A 297 30.59 -18.89 22.08
N GLU A 298 29.86 -19.04 23.20
CA GLU A 298 30.30 -19.84 24.33
C GLU A 298 30.51 -21.31 23.94
N ASP A 299 29.77 -21.78 22.93
CA ASP A 299 30.02 -23.09 22.34
C ASP A 299 31.08 -22.99 21.23
N LYS A 300 32.32 -23.28 21.63
CA LYS A 300 33.48 -23.24 20.73
C LYS A 300 33.46 -24.29 19.60
N SER A 301 32.51 -25.23 19.62
CA SER A 301 32.31 -26.21 18.55
C SER A 301 31.51 -25.68 17.37
N LEU A 302 30.88 -24.50 17.53
CA LEU A 302 30.07 -23.85 16.52
C LEU A 302 30.86 -22.80 15.73
N SER A 303 30.46 -22.63 14.49
CA SER A 303 30.85 -21.49 13.66
C SER A 303 29.59 -20.74 13.24
N VAL A 304 29.54 -19.43 13.51
CA VAL A 304 28.50 -18.56 13.03
C VAL A 304 28.87 -18.16 11.61
N CYS A 305 28.03 -18.53 10.64
CA CYS A 305 28.24 -18.21 9.23
C CYS A 305 27.57 -16.89 8.84
N GLU A 306 26.37 -16.64 9.41
CA GLU A 306 25.60 -15.41 9.19
C GLU A 306 24.90 -15.04 10.49
N PHE A 307 24.79 -13.74 10.77
CA PHE A 307 24.11 -13.19 11.93
C PHE A 307 23.49 -11.84 11.56
N GLY A 308 22.22 -11.64 11.83
CA GLY A 308 21.55 -10.36 11.58
C GLY A 308 20.08 -10.40 11.94
N ILE A 309 19.45 -9.23 11.96
CA ILE A 309 18.02 -9.11 12.16
C ILE A 309 17.31 -9.64 10.91
N LYS A 310 16.37 -10.56 11.09
CA LYS A 310 15.54 -11.06 10.01
C LYS A 310 14.65 -9.92 9.50
N LYS A 311 14.85 -9.53 8.26
CA LYS A 311 13.91 -8.67 7.55
C LYS A 311 12.85 -9.57 6.93
N TYR A 312 11.62 -9.45 7.40
CA TYR A 312 10.49 -10.10 6.75
C TYR A 312 10.19 -9.40 5.43
N GLU A 313 9.90 -10.17 4.41
CA GLU A 313 9.30 -9.63 3.20
C GLU A 313 7.79 -9.54 3.37
N LEU A 314 7.18 -8.54 2.77
CA LEU A 314 5.73 -8.33 2.85
C LEU A 314 4.96 -9.56 2.35
N GLU A 315 5.57 -10.36 1.46
CA GLU A 315 5.02 -11.61 0.95
C GLU A 315 4.89 -12.69 2.04
N GLU A 316 5.92 -12.87 2.87
CA GLU A 316 5.88 -13.83 3.99
C GLU A 316 4.78 -13.46 4.98
N ILE A 317 4.64 -12.17 5.27
CA ILE A 317 3.63 -11.64 6.19
C ILE A 317 2.23 -11.82 5.60
N PHE A 318 2.07 -11.50 4.32
CA PHE A 318 0.80 -11.67 3.62
C PHE A 318 0.32 -13.13 3.66
N LEU A 319 1.21 -14.08 3.37
CA LEU A 319 0.88 -15.51 3.40
C LEU A 319 0.46 -15.95 4.81
N LYS A 320 1.20 -15.60 5.85
CA LYS A 320 0.84 -15.89 7.25
C LYS A 320 -0.54 -15.35 7.60
N LEU A 321 -0.80 -14.06 7.34
CA LEU A 321 -2.08 -13.41 7.68
C LEU A 321 -3.28 -13.98 6.92
N VAL A 322 -3.08 -14.51 5.72
CA VAL A 322 -4.14 -15.13 4.91
C VAL A 322 -4.39 -16.57 5.35
N GLU A 323 -3.35 -17.32 5.79
CA GLU A 323 -3.46 -18.68 6.28
C GLU A 323 -4.08 -18.77 7.67
N ASP A 324 -3.68 -17.92 8.61
CA ASP A 324 -4.24 -17.87 9.97
C ASP A 324 -5.77 -17.67 9.96
N LYS A 325 -6.28 -16.80 9.09
CA LYS A 325 -7.74 -16.62 8.91
C LYS A 325 -8.45 -17.77 8.17
N ARG A 326 -7.73 -18.74 7.60
CA ARG A 326 -8.34 -19.98 7.08
C ARG A 326 -8.60 -21.00 8.18
N ASN A 327 -7.81 -20.96 9.25
CA ASN A 327 -7.94 -21.90 10.37
C ASN A 327 -8.96 -21.45 11.42
N ASP A 328 -9.38 -20.17 11.38
CA ASP A 328 -10.40 -19.59 12.29
C ASP A 328 -11.83 -19.65 11.73
N ASN A 329 -12.08 -20.26 10.57
CA ASN A 329 -13.39 -20.53 9.97
C ASN A 329 -13.59 -22.03 9.73
#